data_4d704d82be4a1734fcb518fc5acd7023
#
_entry.id   4d704d82be4a1734fcb518fc5acd7023
#
_cell.length_a   1.000
_cell.length_b   1.000
_cell.length_c   1.000
_cell.angle_alpha   90.00
_cell.angle_beta   90.00
_cell.angle_gamma   90.00
#
_symmetry.space_group_name_H-M   'P 1'
#
loop_
_entity.id
_entity.type
_entity.pdbx_description
1 polymer ?
#
loop_
_entity_poly.entity_id
_entity_poly.type
_entity_poly.pdbx_seq_one_letter_code
_entity_poly.pdbx_strand_id
1 'polypeptide(L)'
;GEFAMAATRNNTDMATFSLDNLNNALFAYWDTKVELITPLGTRQPIAAYNRYSGYYNYNMYIVDSKWGSMTPGVSTTYPNWLEMVVEGGVVTAFNENQPGIPIPQNGYVVLATNGHIKFLKDNFKIGDPVGFDITLNVDKTNMKTALTGGTLLVKDGNVLTSFTHSPTLPSTRAPRTAAGTTADGKTLLIVAVDGRNSGGSIGMTQAELAEYMKELGCANAMNFDGGGSTTMIARAAG
;
A
#
# COMPACT_ATOMS: atom_id res chain seq x y z
N GLY A 1 -0.04 19.44 3.82
CA GLY A 1 0.52 18.36 4.66
C GLY A 1 1.28 17.38 3.78
N GLU A 2 2.35 16.79 4.28
CA GLU A 2 3.07 15.77 3.52
C GLU A 2 2.20 14.52 3.34
N PHE A 3 2.14 14.03 2.12
CA PHE A 3 1.50 12.77 1.80
C PHE A 3 2.35 11.60 2.34
N ALA A 4 1.85 10.93 3.37
CA ALA A 4 2.50 9.73 3.88
C ALA A 4 2.19 8.56 2.94
N MET A 5 3.22 8.02 2.30
CA MET A 5 3.08 6.92 1.35
C MET A 5 3.61 5.62 1.93
N ALA A 6 2.84 4.55 1.74
CA ALA A 6 3.32 3.19 1.83
C ALA A 6 3.15 2.55 0.45
N ALA A 7 4.19 1.93 -0.07
CA ALA A 7 4.19 1.38 -1.43
C ALA A 7 4.70 -0.05 -1.44
N THR A 8 4.08 -0.89 -2.25
CA THR A 8 4.53 -2.25 -2.56
C THR A 8 4.87 -2.35 -4.04
N ARG A 9 5.97 -3.01 -4.36
CA ARG A 9 6.34 -3.30 -5.75
C ARG A 9 5.28 -4.19 -6.43
N ASN A 10 4.99 -3.90 -7.71
CA ASN A 10 4.14 -4.74 -8.56
C ASN A 10 2.74 -4.98 -7.98
N ASN A 11 2.07 -3.93 -7.55
CA ASN A 11 0.73 -4.02 -7.00
C ASN A 11 -0.37 -3.75 -8.04
N THR A 12 -0.18 -4.25 -9.27
CA THR A 12 -1.08 -4.03 -10.41
C THR A 12 -2.41 -4.77 -10.31
N ASP A 13 -2.53 -5.70 -9.37
CA ASP A 13 -3.74 -6.48 -9.10
C ASP A 13 -4.64 -5.88 -7.99
N MET A 14 -4.16 -4.84 -7.30
CA MET A 14 -4.93 -4.13 -6.27
C MET A 14 -5.27 -2.71 -6.73
N ALA A 15 -6.56 -2.41 -6.80
CA ALA A 15 -7.02 -1.07 -7.10
C ALA A 15 -6.74 -0.10 -5.96
N THR A 16 -6.52 1.15 -6.32
CA THR A 16 -6.31 2.27 -5.40
C THR A 16 -7.34 3.35 -5.66
N PHE A 17 -8.01 3.77 -4.60
CA PHE A 17 -8.77 5.02 -4.55
C PHE A 17 -7.82 6.14 -4.15
N SER A 18 -7.86 7.26 -4.86
CA SER A 18 -7.09 8.43 -4.51
C SER A 18 -7.88 9.73 -4.73
N LEU A 19 -7.50 10.75 -3.98
CA LEU A 19 -7.97 12.13 -4.16
C LEU A 19 -6.76 13.01 -4.45
N ASP A 20 -6.89 13.88 -5.43
CA ASP A 20 -5.93 14.96 -5.67
C ASP A 20 -6.16 16.17 -4.74
N ASN A 21 -5.32 17.19 -4.85
CA ASN A 21 -5.43 18.42 -4.06
C ASN A 21 -6.70 19.24 -4.37
N LEU A 22 -7.38 18.97 -5.48
CA LEU A 22 -8.65 19.56 -5.87
C LEU A 22 -9.85 18.70 -5.47
N ASN A 23 -9.60 17.56 -4.77
CA ASN A 23 -10.57 16.53 -4.40
C ASN A 23 -11.16 15.75 -5.58
N ASN A 24 -10.51 15.74 -6.75
CA ASN A 24 -10.90 14.84 -7.81
C ASN A 24 -10.53 13.39 -7.41
N ALA A 25 -11.47 12.50 -7.56
CA ALA A 25 -11.27 11.08 -7.24
C ALA A 25 -10.75 10.31 -8.46
N LEU A 26 -9.78 9.44 -8.21
CA LEU A 26 -9.27 8.47 -9.19
C LEU A 26 -9.38 7.06 -8.60
N PHE A 27 -9.91 6.15 -9.39
CA PHE A 27 -9.94 4.71 -9.13
C PHE A 27 -9.14 4.01 -10.21
N ALA A 28 -7.99 3.45 -9.85
CA ALA A 28 -7.08 2.85 -10.81
C ALA A 28 -6.23 1.74 -10.19
N TYR A 29 -5.71 0.84 -11.02
CA TYR A 29 -4.62 -0.03 -10.66
C TYR A 29 -3.31 0.75 -10.76
N TRP A 30 -2.57 0.79 -9.66
CA TRP A 30 -1.28 1.47 -9.61
C TRP A 30 -0.15 0.48 -9.86
N ASP A 31 0.70 0.80 -10.83
CA ASP A 31 1.98 0.13 -11.02
C ASP A 31 3.04 0.90 -10.23
N THR A 32 3.55 0.28 -9.17
CA THR A 32 4.50 0.89 -8.26
C THR A 32 5.84 0.18 -8.34
N LYS A 33 6.91 0.94 -8.58
CA LYS A 33 8.28 0.46 -8.50
C LYS A 33 8.98 1.17 -7.34
N VAL A 34 9.66 0.42 -6.52
CA VAL A 34 10.51 0.94 -5.44
C VAL A 34 11.90 0.39 -5.69
N GLU A 35 12.90 1.29 -5.84
CA GLU A 35 14.26 0.92 -6.22
C GLU A 35 15.27 1.63 -5.32
N LEU A 36 16.19 0.86 -4.72
CA LEU A 36 17.36 1.38 -4.03
C LEU A 36 18.44 1.73 -5.05
N ILE A 37 19.11 2.87 -4.87
CA ILE A 37 20.15 3.35 -5.78
C ILE A 37 21.51 3.22 -5.08
N THR A 38 22.41 2.43 -5.65
CA THR A 38 23.76 2.23 -5.13
C THR A 38 24.65 3.45 -5.43
N PRO A 39 25.83 3.58 -4.76
CA PRO A 39 26.80 4.65 -5.06
C PRO A 39 27.25 4.71 -6.51
N LEU A 40 27.20 3.58 -7.22
CA LEU A 40 27.54 3.48 -8.64
C LEU A 40 26.35 3.75 -9.58
N GLY A 41 25.18 4.12 -9.02
CA GLY A 41 23.97 4.39 -9.78
C GLY A 41 23.17 3.15 -10.21
N THR A 42 23.58 1.96 -9.79
CA THR A 42 22.81 0.73 -10.06
C THR A 42 21.50 0.75 -9.27
N ARG A 43 20.40 0.40 -9.94
CA ARG A 43 19.07 0.33 -9.34
C ARG A 43 18.73 -1.09 -8.94
N GLN A 44 18.42 -1.29 -7.67
CA GLN A 44 18.00 -2.57 -7.11
C GLN A 44 16.54 -2.50 -6.69
N PRO A 45 15.65 -3.29 -7.32
CA PRO A 45 14.27 -3.38 -6.90
C PRO A 45 14.15 -3.87 -5.45
N ILE A 46 13.29 -3.23 -4.68
CA ILE A 46 12.95 -3.60 -3.31
C ILE A 46 11.45 -3.90 -3.18
N ALA A 47 11.08 -4.66 -2.15
CA ALA A 47 9.72 -5.16 -2.03
C ALA A 47 8.72 -4.05 -1.69
N ALA A 48 9.05 -3.18 -0.74
CA ALA A 48 8.15 -2.13 -0.30
C ALA A 48 8.85 -1.01 0.45
N TYR A 49 8.16 0.14 0.51
CA TYR A 49 8.47 1.30 1.32
C TYR A 49 7.36 1.51 2.35
N ASN A 50 7.72 1.70 3.62
CA ASN A 50 6.81 1.87 4.77
C ASN A 50 5.71 0.80 4.87
N ARG A 51 5.98 -0.39 4.35
CA ARG A 51 5.10 -1.54 4.41
C ARG A 51 5.91 -2.81 4.63
N TYR A 52 6.28 -3.05 5.87
CA TYR A 52 6.87 -4.31 6.30
C TYR A 52 5.79 -5.24 6.81
N SER A 53 5.77 -6.46 6.32
CA SER A 53 4.98 -7.54 6.90
C SER A 53 5.87 -8.75 7.09
N GLY A 54 5.83 -9.35 8.25
CA GLY A 54 6.58 -10.56 8.58
C GLY A 54 6.30 -11.79 7.70
N TYR A 55 5.36 -11.70 6.77
CA TYR A 55 5.03 -12.74 5.80
C TYR A 55 5.96 -12.77 4.58
N TYR A 56 6.75 -11.71 4.33
CA TYR A 56 7.60 -11.60 3.13
C TYR A 56 9.08 -11.76 3.48
N ASN A 57 9.51 -12.98 3.77
CA ASN A 57 10.78 -13.34 4.41
C ASN A 57 12.03 -13.19 3.56
N TYR A 58 11.95 -12.80 2.30
CA TYR A 58 13.06 -12.90 1.35
C TYR A 58 13.33 -11.62 0.58
N ASN A 59 13.07 -10.46 1.18
CA ASN A 59 13.10 -9.20 0.47
C ASN A 59 13.87 -8.11 1.22
N MET A 60 14.09 -7.00 0.52
CA MET A 60 14.49 -5.73 1.10
C MET A 60 13.28 -4.81 1.24
N TYR A 61 13.29 -4.00 2.29
CA TYR A 61 12.28 -3.00 2.60
C TYR A 61 12.97 -1.69 2.96
N ILE A 62 12.31 -0.56 2.74
CA ILE A 62 12.70 0.73 3.32
C ILE A 62 11.62 1.15 4.30
N VAL A 63 12.04 1.61 5.48
CA VAL A 63 11.17 2.23 6.49
C VAL A 63 11.75 3.56 6.93
N ASP A 64 10.90 4.57 7.06
CA ASP A 64 11.22 5.87 7.64
C ASP A 64 10.41 6.15 8.90
N SER A 65 10.54 7.35 9.49
CA SER A 65 9.86 7.75 10.72
C SER A 65 8.33 7.76 10.63
N LYS A 66 7.75 7.68 9.43
CA LYS A 66 6.29 7.57 9.22
C LYS A 66 5.78 6.15 9.40
N TRP A 67 6.66 5.14 9.24
CA TRP A 67 6.33 3.75 9.54
C TRP A 67 6.27 3.50 11.05
N GLY A 68 7.20 4.08 11.80
CA GLY A 68 7.30 3.90 13.24
C GLY A 68 8.55 4.55 13.82
N SER A 69 8.74 4.42 15.14
CA SER A 69 9.92 4.97 15.81
C SER A 69 11.10 4.02 15.88
N MET A 70 10.85 2.71 15.72
CA MET A 70 11.84 1.64 15.85
C MET A 70 11.71 0.65 14.70
N THR A 71 12.83 0.10 14.23
CA THR A 71 12.82 -1.03 13.30
C THR A 71 12.43 -2.34 14.00
N PRO A 72 12.00 -3.39 13.27
CA PRO A 72 11.64 -4.65 13.89
C PRO A 72 12.84 -5.41 14.50
N GLY A 73 14.04 -5.28 13.91
CA GLY A 73 15.22 -6.05 14.31
C GLY A 73 15.13 -7.55 14.08
N VAL A 74 16.10 -8.29 14.58
CA VAL A 74 16.14 -9.75 14.51
C VAL A 74 15.04 -10.37 15.35
N SER A 75 14.50 -11.50 14.88
CA SER A 75 13.53 -12.32 15.62
C SER A 75 13.84 -13.81 15.48
N THR A 76 13.17 -14.64 16.27
CA THR A 76 13.27 -16.11 16.13
C THR A 76 12.86 -16.61 14.75
N THR A 77 11.91 -15.91 14.12
CA THR A 77 11.46 -16.20 12.75
C THR A 77 12.46 -15.75 11.70
N TYR A 78 13.18 -14.65 11.97
CA TYR A 78 14.16 -14.02 11.06
C TYR A 78 15.50 -13.80 11.78
N PRO A 79 16.27 -14.88 11.98
CA PRO A 79 17.55 -14.79 12.70
C PRO A 79 18.68 -14.17 11.86
N ASN A 80 18.53 -14.08 10.53
CA ASN A 80 19.48 -13.44 9.62
C ASN A 80 18.88 -12.11 9.14
N TRP A 81 19.39 -11.01 9.69
CA TRP A 81 18.84 -9.69 9.52
C TRP A 81 19.93 -8.63 9.42
N LEU A 82 19.80 -7.72 8.47
CA LEU A 82 20.68 -6.56 8.35
C LEU A 82 19.82 -5.30 8.19
N GLU A 83 20.14 -4.29 8.96
CA GLU A 83 19.57 -2.96 8.87
C GLU A 83 20.68 -1.99 8.46
N MET A 84 20.55 -1.35 7.31
CA MET A 84 21.44 -0.28 6.86
C MET A 84 20.79 1.06 7.16
N VAL A 85 21.38 1.83 8.06
CA VAL A 85 20.89 3.15 8.47
C VAL A 85 21.37 4.20 7.50
N VAL A 86 20.48 5.06 7.05
CA VAL A 86 20.75 6.17 6.13
C VAL A 86 20.28 7.47 6.75
N GLU A 87 21.16 8.42 6.93
CA GLU A 87 20.86 9.78 7.41
C GLU A 87 21.46 10.81 6.47
N GLY A 88 20.66 11.83 6.12
CA GLY A 88 21.13 12.87 5.19
C GLY A 88 21.56 12.34 3.83
N GLY A 89 21.05 11.17 3.40
CA GLY A 89 21.40 10.56 2.13
C GLY A 89 22.70 9.77 2.11
N VAL A 90 23.31 9.49 3.28
CA VAL A 90 24.52 8.68 3.39
C VAL A 90 24.33 7.53 4.39
N VAL A 91 25.05 6.43 4.16
CA VAL A 91 25.06 5.29 5.10
C VAL A 91 25.82 5.69 6.37
N THR A 92 25.15 5.60 7.52
CA THR A 92 25.76 5.95 8.82
C THR A 92 26.07 4.75 9.69
N ALA A 93 25.33 3.66 9.55
CA ALA A 93 25.55 2.44 10.33
C ALA A 93 24.99 1.19 9.66
N PHE A 94 25.49 0.04 10.11
CA PHE A 94 24.92 -1.28 9.88
C PHE A 94 24.61 -1.95 11.22
N ASN A 95 23.41 -2.48 11.37
CA ASN A 95 22.94 -3.23 12.52
C ASN A 95 22.62 -4.65 12.08
N GLU A 96 23.51 -5.60 12.38
CA GLU A 96 23.42 -6.97 11.89
C GLU A 96 23.06 -7.93 13.03
N ASN A 97 22.00 -8.70 12.83
CA ASN A 97 21.53 -9.72 13.77
C ASN A 97 21.34 -9.20 15.21
N GLN A 98 20.90 -7.96 15.33
CA GLN A 98 20.68 -7.28 16.61
C GLN A 98 19.20 -6.89 16.78
N PRO A 99 18.78 -6.53 17.99
CA PRO A 99 17.48 -5.90 18.21
C PRO A 99 17.25 -4.67 17.34
N GLY A 100 15.99 -4.32 17.12
CA GLY A 100 15.61 -3.14 16.36
C GLY A 100 16.18 -1.85 16.93
N ILE A 101 16.40 -0.90 16.05
CA ILE A 101 17.05 0.40 16.35
C ILE A 101 16.08 1.57 16.07
N PRO A 102 16.32 2.74 16.65
CA PRO A 102 15.57 3.94 16.31
C PRO A 102 15.67 4.28 14.82
N ILE A 103 14.54 4.64 14.23
CA ILE A 103 14.50 5.11 12.83
C ILE A 103 14.83 6.60 12.83
N PRO A 104 15.84 7.06 12.04
CA PRO A 104 16.24 8.45 12.02
C PRO A 104 15.14 9.36 11.47
N GLN A 105 14.97 10.56 12.06
CA GLN A 105 13.97 11.53 11.63
C GLN A 105 14.32 12.15 10.25
N ASN A 106 15.61 12.31 9.96
CA ASN A 106 16.12 12.82 8.68
C ASN A 106 16.76 11.70 7.86
N GLY A 107 16.02 10.59 7.72
CA GLY A 107 16.57 9.45 7.02
C GLY A 107 15.61 8.27 6.98
N TYR A 108 16.18 7.10 6.76
CA TYR A 108 15.43 5.84 6.65
C TYR A 108 16.35 4.66 6.98
N VAL A 109 15.76 3.49 7.13
CA VAL A 109 16.51 2.24 7.31
C VAL A 109 16.14 1.27 6.20
N VAL A 110 17.15 0.69 5.56
CA VAL A 110 16.96 -0.41 4.60
C VAL A 110 17.08 -1.73 5.35
N LEU A 111 16.00 -2.47 5.38
CA LEU A 111 15.89 -3.79 6.02
C LEU A 111 16.19 -4.87 4.98
N ALA A 112 17.06 -5.82 5.29
CA ALA A 112 17.43 -6.90 4.38
C ALA A 112 17.50 -8.26 5.08
N THR A 113 17.08 -9.29 4.34
CA THR A 113 17.18 -10.69 4.78
C THR A 113 17.87 -11.54 3.72
N ASN A 114 18.47 -12.66 4.12
CA ASN A 114 19.03 -13.68 3.22
C ASN A 114 20.03 -13.11 2.18
N GLY A 115 19.81 -13.42 0.90
CA GLY A 115 20.70 -12.97 -0.18
C GLY A 115 20.82 -11.44 -0.33
N HIS A 116 19.86 -10.68 0.15
CA HIS A 116 19.90 -9.23 0.14
C HIS A 116 20.86 -8.63 1.16
N ILE A 117 21.18 -9.36 2.24
CA ILE A 117 22.25 -9.00 3.19
C ILE A 117 23.60 -8.89 2.45
N LYS A 118 23.89 -9.91 1.63
CA LYS A 118 25.13 -9.89 0.82
C LYS A 118 25.12 -8.73 -0.16
N PHE A 119 24.00 -8.47 -0.82
CA PHE A 119 23.88 -7.32 -1.75
C PHE A 119 24.20 -6.00 -1.05
N LEU A 120 23.64 -5.72 0.14
CA LEU A 120 23.93 -4.48 0.87
C LEU A 120 25.40 -4.39 1.24
N LYS A 121 26.02 -5.46 1.76
CA LYS A 121 27.43 -5.48 2.16
C LYS A 121 28.42 -5.31 0.99
N ASP A 122 28.07 -5.85 -0.18
CA ASP A 122 28.92 -5.76 -1.37
C ASP A 122 28.87 -4.38 -2.04
N ASN A 123 27.76 -3.65 -1.87
CA ASN A 123 27.52 -2.41 -2.60
C ASN A 123 27.57 -1.15 -1.75
N PHE A 124 27.61 -1.25 -0.41
CA PHE A 124 27.57 -0.12 0.48
C PHE A 124 28.56 -0.25 1.65
N LYS A 125 29.14 0.87 2.03
CA LYS A 125 29.93 1.07 3.24
C LYS A 125 29.51 2.37 3.93
N ILE A 126 29.90 2.53 5.19
CA ILE A 126 29.65 3.78 5.94
C ILE A 126 30.27 4.96 5.18
N GLY A 127 29.50 6.03 5.02
CA GLY A 127 29.87 7.24 4.29
C GLY A 127 29.43 7.23 2.81
N ASP A 128 29.00 6.11 2.26
CA ASP A 128 28.55 6.05 0.86
C ASP A 128 27.22 6.79 0.66
N PRO A 129 27.06 7.50 -0.46
CA PRO A 129 25.77 8.08 -0.82
C PRO A 129 24.78 6.98 -1.20
N VAL A 130 23.55 7.13 -0.78
CA VAL A 130 22.46 6.21 -1.12
C VAL A 130 21.15 6.96 -1.27
N GLY A 131 20.37 6.58 -2.29
CA GLY A 131 19.04 7.08 -2.54
C GLY A 131 18.07 5.96 -2.83
N PHE A 132 16.82 6.32 -2.96
CA PHE A 132 15.79 5.43 -3.51
C PHE A 132 14.76 6.23 -4.30
N ASP A 133 14.15 5.56 -5.27
CA ASP A 133 13.05 6.11 -6.06
C ASP A 133 11.78 5.28 -5.85
N ILE A 134 10.65 5.98 -5.84
CA ILE A 134 9.34 5.39 -5.94
C ILE A 134 8.67 5.95 -7.19
N THR A 135 8.48 5.08 -8.17
CA THR A 135 7.84 5.42 -9.44
C THR A 135 6.43 4.86 -9.48
N LEU A 136 5.49 5.65 -9.93
CA LEU A 136 4.08 5.29 -10.11
C LEU A 136 3.67 5.58 -11.55
N ASN A 137 2.71 4.81 -12.07
CA ASN A 137 2.03 5.09 -13.34
C ASN A 137 0.99 6.21 -13.25
N VAL A 138 0.87 6.86 -12.09
CA VAL A 138 -0.01 8.00 -11.82
C VAL A 138 0.80 9.18 -11.28
N ASP A 139 0.32 10.40 -11.51
CA ASP A 139 0.97 11.61 -10.96
C ASP A 139 0.74 11.69 -9.44
N LYS A 140 1.80 11.45 -8.68
CA LYS A 140 1.77 11.53 -7.21
C LYS A 140 1.97 12.96 -6.67
N THR A 141 2.39 13.92 -7.50
CA THR A 141 2.76 15.27 -7.04
C THR A 141 1.53 16.08 -6.59
N ASN A 142 0.38 15.81 -7.20
CA ASN A 142 -0.91 16.43 -6.83
C ASN A 142 -1.77 15.56 -5.91
N MET A 143 -1.25 14.45 -5.42
CA MET A 143 -2.01 13.51 -4.61
C MET A 143 -2.17 14.02 -3.18
N LYS A 144 -3.42 14.08 -2.69
CA LYS A 144 -3.78 14.42 -1.31
C LYS A 144 -3.86 13.20 -0.42
N THR A 145 -4.46 12.13 -0.93
CA THR A 145 -4.59 10.85 -0.22
C THR A 145 -4.75 9.69 -1.20
N ALA A 146 -4.34 8.52 -0.78
CA ALA A 146 -4.59 7.28 -1.53
C ALA A 146 -4.80 6.12 -0.56
N LEU A 147 -5.71 5.21 -0.92
CA LEU A 147 -6.02 4.00 -0.18
C LEU A 147 -6.11 2.84 -1.16
N THR A 148 -5.17 1.90 -1.03
CA THR A 148 -5.11 0.69 -1.85
C THR A 148 -5.81 -0.46 -1.13
N GLY A 149 -6.56 -1.28 -1.87
CA GLY A 149 -7.10 -2.51 -1.31
C GLY A 149 -8.34 -3.04 -1.99
N GLY A 150 -8.19 -3.88 -2.95
CA GLY A 150 -9.30 -4.59 -3.56
C GLY A 150 -9.31 -4.54 -5.08
N THR A 151 -10.46 -4.49 -5.69
CA THR A 151 -10.63 -4.55 -7.14
C THR A 151 -11.54 -3.44 -7.65
N LEU A 152 -11.35 -3.01 -8.89
CA LEU A 152 -12.32 -2.15 -9.55
C LEU A 152 -13.62 -2.93 -9.80
N LEU A 153 -14.74 -2.26 -9.62
CA LEU A 153 -16.10 -2.77 -9.80
C LEU A 153 -16.77 -2.16 -11.04
N VAL A 154 -16.67 -0.82 -11.13
CA VAL A 154 -17.24 -0.03 -12.24
C VAL A 154 -16.13 0.88 -12.76
N LYS A 155 -16.04 1.01 -14.08
CA LYS A 155 -15.12 1.93 -14.74
C LYS A 155 -15.83 2.61 -15.91
N ASP A 156 -15.77 3.94 -15.92
CA ASP A 156 -16.36 4.79 -16.97
C ASP A 156 -17.83 4.39 -17.28
N GLY A 157 -18.61 4.12 -16.22
CA GLY A 157 -20.01 3.71 -16.29
C GLY A 157 -20.26 2.25 -16.67
N ASN A 158 -19.22 1.46 -16.87
CA ASN A 158 -19.33 0.04 -17.22
C ASN A 158 -19.00 -0.86 -16.03
N VAL A 159 -19.89 -1.80 -15.73
CA VAL A 159 -19.63 -2.85 -14.76
C VAL A 159 -18.55 -3.79 -15.28
N LEU A 160 -17.54 -4.06 -14.45
CA LEU A 160 -16.49 -4.99 -14.79
C LEU A 160 -16.93 -6.44 -14.55
N THR A 161 -16.42 -7.35 -15.36
CA THR A 161 -16.74 -8.78 -15.31
C THR A 161 -15.58 -9.62 -14.75
N SER A 162 -14.43 -9.02 -14.55
CA SER A 162 -13.24 -9.67 -13.97
C SER A 162 -12.74 -8.87 -12.77
N PHE A 163 -12.47 -9.57 -11.68
CA PHE A 163 -12.04 -8.99 -10.40
C PHE A 163 -10.69 -9.54 -10.04
N THR A 164 -9.69 -8.68 -9.93
CA THR A 164 -8.28 -9.04 -9.83
C THR A 164 -7.84 -9.43 -8.42
N HIS A 165 -8.43 -8.80 -7.40
CA HIS A 165 -8.03 -9.02 -6.01
C HIS A 165 -9.24 -8.95 -5.07
N SER A 166 -9.27 -9.91 -4.15
CA SER A 166 -10.17 -9.90 -2.99
C SER A 166 -9.64 -10.87 -1.93
N PRO A 167 -9.66 -10.53 -0.65
CA PRO A 167 -9.38 -11.48 0.43
C PRO A 167 -10.41 -12.62 0.49
N THR A 168 -11.59 -12.41 -0.09
CA THR A 168 -12.63 -13.43 -0.28
C THR A 168 -12.84 -13.63 -1.77
N LEU A 169 -13.03 -14.89 -2.23
CA LEU A 169 -13.29 -15.20 -3.63
C LEU A 169 -14.39 -14.30 -4.20
N PRO A 170 -14.23 -13.77 -5.42
CA PRO A 170 -15.17 -12.84 -6.02
C PRO A 170 -16.60 -13.35 -6.09
N SER A 171 -16.79 -14.66 -6.30
CA SER A 171 -18.09 -15.33 -6.37
C SER A 171 -18.70 -15.64 -5.01
N THR A 172 -17.98 -15.49 -3.92
CA THR A 172 -18.49 -15.77 -2.58
C THR A 172 -19.28 -14.57 -2.05
N ARG A 173 -20.49 -14.83 -1.53
CA ARG A 173 -21.23 -13.82 -0.78
C ARG A 173 -20.55 -13.53 0.54
N ALA A 174 -20.24 -12.26 0.77
CA ALA A 174 -19.51 -11.80 1.96
C ALA A 174 -19.91 -10.36 2.30
N PRO A 175 -19.65 -9.91 3.53
CA PRO A 175 -19.70 -8.48 3.84
C PRO A 175 -18.72 -7.74 2.92
N ARG A 176 -19.09 -6.56 2.46
CA ARG A 176 -18.30 -5.77 1.50
C ARG A 176 -18.22 -4.31 1.93
N THR A 177 -17.16 -3.65 1.52
CA THR A 177 -17.01 -2.20 1.58
C THR A 177 -16.64 -1.71 0.19
N ALA A 178 -17.32 -0.68 -0.30
CA ALA A 178 -17.04 -0.09 -1.59
C ALA A 178 -17.05 1.43 -1.51
N ALA A 179 -16.31 2.06 -2.42
CA ALA A 179 -16.44 3.47 -2.71
C ALA A 179 -16.57 3.69 -4.22
N GLY A 180 -17.27 4.75 -4.60
CA GLY A 180 -17.44 5.10 -6.00
C GLY A 180 -17.85 6.56 -6.18
N THR A 181 -17.68 7.07 -7.39
CA THR A 181 -18.07 8.43 -7.76
C THR A 181 -19.04 8.45 -8.92
N THR A 182 -19.93 9.45 -8.91
CA THR A 182 -20.78 9.79 -10.05
C THR A 182 -19.94 10.24 -11.25
N ALA A 183 -20.55 10.26 -12.45
CA ALA A 183 -19.85 10.63 -13.69
C ALA A 183 -19.33 12.07 -13.70
N ASP A 184 -19.97 12.97 -13.00
CA ASP A 184 -19.53 14.36 -12.84
C ASP A 184 -18.44 14.53 -11.76
N GLY A 185 -18.07 13.45 -11.06
CA GLY A 185 -17.05 13.42 -10.02
C GLY A 185 -17.40 14.19 -8.73
N LYS A 186 -18.63 14.73 -8.62
CA LYS A 186 -19.01 15.60 -7.49
C LYS A 186 -19.52 14.86 -6.27
N THR A 187 -19.96 13.62 -6.44
CA THR A 187 -20.51 12.80 -5.35
C THR A 187 -19.63 11.57 -5.13
N LEU A 188 -19.12 11.43 -3.92
CA LEU A 188 -18.47 10.20 -3.45
C LEU A 188 -19.49 9.40 -2.66
N LEU A 189 -19.75 8.16 -3.09
CA LEU A 189 -20.55 7.19 -2.38
C LEU A 189 -19.66 6.19 -1.66
N ILE A 190 -19.97 5.93 -0.40
CA ILE A 190 -19.32 4.88 0.41
C ILE A 190 -20.40 3.91 0.83
N VAL A 191 -20.19 2.63 0.55
CA VAL A 191 -21.17 1.57 0.77
C VAL A 191 -20.56 0.49 1.66
N ALA A 192 -21.27 0.12 2.72
CA ALA A 192 -20.99 -1.06 3.53
C ALA A 192 -22.14 -2.05 3.37
N VAL A 193 -21.81 -3.30 3.11
CA VAL A 193 -22.76 -4.41 2.98
C VAL A 193 -22.50 -5.39 4.10
N ASP A 194 -23.52 -5.66 4.92
CA ASP A 194 -23.48 -6.72 5.93
C ASP A 194 -23.51 -8.10 5.27
N GLY A 195 -23.00 -9.10 5.99
CA GLY A 195 -23.00 -10.46 5.48
C GLY A 195 -22.63 -11.51 6.51
N ARG A 196 -22.61 -12.77 6.10
CA ARG A 196 -22.29 -13.94 6.94
C ARG A 196 -23.25 -14.13 8.12
N ASN A 197 -24.44 -13.56 8.04
CA ASN A 197 -25.45 -13.67 9.08
C ASN A 197 -26.60 -14.58 8.59
N SER A 198 -26.75 -15.76 9.17
CA SER A 198 -27.76 -16.75 8.79
C SER A 198 -29.20 -16.31 9.02
N GLY A 199 -29.43 -15.35 9.91
CA GLY A 199 -30.76 -14.76 10.19
C GLY A 199 -30.99 -13.39 9.56
N GLY A 200 -30.06 -12.90 8.71
CA GLY A 200 -30.10 -11.57 8.13
C GLY A 200 -29.41 -11.50 6.78
N SER A 201 -28.51 -10.53 6.59
CA SER A 201 -27.77 -10.38 5.35
C SER A 201 -26.75 -11.50 5.14
N ILE A 202 -26.81 -12.13 3.97
CA ILE A 202 -25.80 -13.12 3.54
C ILE A 202 -24.61 -12.46 2.83
N GLY A 203 -24.69 -11.17 2.53
CA GLY A 203 -23.69 -10.41 1.80
C GLY A 203 -23.85 -10.44 0.29
N MET A 204 -22.89 -9.88 -0.42
CA MET A 204 -22.86 -9.79 -1.88
C MET A 204 -21.61 -10.46 -2.47
N THR A 205 -21.74 -11.01 -3.68
CA THR A 205 -20.61 -11.30 -4.56
C THR A 205 -20.04 -9.98 -5.08
N GLN A 206 -18.85 -10.01 -5.69
CA GLN A 206 -18.30 -8.78 -6.29
C GLN A 206 -19.08 -8.32 -7.51
N ALA A 207 -19.63 -9.24 -8.29
CA ALA A 207 -20.49 -8.91 -9.42
C ALA A 207 -21.77 -8.19 -8.98
N GLU A 208 -22.46 -8.71 -7.96
CA GLU A 208 -23.65 -8.05 -7.41
C GLU A 208 -23.33 -6.67 -6.83
N LEU A 209 -22.19 -6.53 -6.14
CA LEU A 209 -21.75 -5.24 -5.62
C LEU A 209 -21.45 -4.25 -6.76
N ALA A 210 -20.85 -4.72 -7.85
CA ALA A 210 -20.56 -3.88 -9.02
C ALA A 210 -21.84 -3.36 -9.68
N GLU A 211 -22.84 -4.23 -9.89
CA GLU A 211 -24.16 -3.82 -10.40
C GLU A 211 -24.83 -2.83 -9.45
N TYR A 212 -24.80 -3.10 -8.15
CA TYR A 212 -25.40 -2.22 -7.15
C TYR A 212 -24.74 -0.83 -7.12
N MET A 213 -23.39 -0.76 -7.21
CA MET A 213 -22.69 0.53 -7.28
C MET A 213 -23.08 1.31 -8.55
N LYS A 214 -23.27 0.62 -9.68
CA LYS A 214 -23.78 1.25 -10.91
C LYS A 214 -25.21 1.76 -10.74
N GLU A 215 -26.11 0.96 -10.14
CA GLU A 215 -27.50 1.36 -9.85
C GLU A 215 -27.56 2.61 -8.94
N LEU A 216 -26.61 2.76 -8.01
CA LEU A 216 -26.47 3.96 -7.19
C LEU A 216 -25.93 5.17 -7.97
N GLY A 217 -25.62 5.04 -9.26
CA GLY A 217 -25.14 6.11 -10.13
C GLY A 217 -23.62 6.28 -10.18
N CYS A 218 -22.86 5.30 -9.69
CA CYS A 218 -21.41 5.36 -9.80
C CYS A 218 -20.95 5.11 -11.23
N ALA A 219 -20.14 6.03 -11.75
CA ALA A 219 -19.40 5.83 -12.98
C ALA A 219 -18.04 5.15 -12.75
N ASN A 220 -17.46 5.34 -11.58
CA ASN A 220 -16.24 4.65 -11.15
C ASN A 220 -16.43 4.14 -9.73
N ALA A 221 -16.04 2.88 -9.47
CA ALA A 221 -16.15 2.29 -8.14
C ALA A 221 -15.14 1.17 -7.92
N MET A 222 -14.74 0.96 -6.67
CA MET A 222 -13.92 -0.17 -6.24
C MET A 222 -14.44 -0.80 -4.95
N ASN A 223 -14.10 -2.07 -4.76
CA ASN A 223 -14.27 -2.80 -3.51
C ASN A 223 -13.01 -2.66 -2.66
N PHE A 224 -13.20 -2.49 -1.36
CA PHE A 224 -12.16 -2.60 -0.33
C PHE A 224 -12.29 -3.91 0.45
N ASP A 225 -11.40 -4.14 1.41
CA ASP A 225 -11.65 -5.16 2.42
C ASP A 225 -12.91 -4.81 3.22
N GLY A 226 -13.67 -5.83 3.59
CA GLY A 226 -14.98 -5.68 4.21
C GLY A 226 -15.10 -6.40 5.56
N GLY A 227 -16.32 -6.54 6.05
CA GLY A 227 -16.59 -7.19 7.33
C GLY A 227 -15.93 -6.48 8.49
N GLY A 228 -15.14 -7.18 9.30
CA GLY A 228 -14.44 -6.62 10.46
C GLY A 228 -13.41 -5.54 10.14
N SER A 229 -12.97 -5.42 8.89
CA SER A 229 -12.07 -4.35 8.43
C SER A 229 -12.80 -3.05 8.11
N THR A 230 -14.13 -3.06 8.04
CA THR A 230 -14.93 -1.87 7.74
C THR A 230 -14.90 -0.92 8.93
N THR A 231 -14.31 0.25 8.74
CA THR A 231 -14.26 1.29 9.78
C THR A 231 -14.58 2.64 9.17
N MET A 232 -15.45 3.42 9.81
CA MET A 232 -15.78 4.78 9.42
C MET A 232 -15.57 5.72 10.60
N ILE A 233 -14.80 6.78 10.38
CA ILE A 233 -14.60 7.85 11.35
C ILE A 233 -15.12 9.15 10.75
N ALA A 234 -16.03 9.81 11.44
CA ALA A 234 -16.54 11.12 11.05
C ALA A 234 -16.27 12.13 12.17
N ARG A 235 -15.96 13.38 11.79
CA ARG A 235 -15.92 14.47 12.76
C ARG A 235 -17.35 14.77 13.19
N ALA A 236 -17.59 14.82 14.51
CA ALA A 236 -18.86 15.33 15.02
C ALA A 236 -19.09 16.75 14.48
N ALA A 237 -20.32 17.05 14.08
CA ALA A 237 -20.71 18.42 13.79
C ALA A 237 -20.54 19.24 15.07
N GLY A 238 -19.68 20.28 15.02
CA GLY A 238 -19.47 21.21 16.11
C GLY A 238 -20.61 22.23 16.17
#